data_37ffbcfb7acdc4c3b29cea183d4db9e3
#
_entry.id   37ffbcfb7acdc4c3b29cea183d4db9e3
#
_cell.length_a   1.000
_cell.length_b   1.000
_cell.length_c   1.000
_cell.angle_alpha   90.00
_cell.angle_beta   90.00
_cell.angle_gamma   90.00
#
_symmetry.space_group_name_H-M   'P 1'
#
loop_
_entity.id
_entity.type
_entity.pdbx_description
1 polymer ?
#
loop_
_entity_poly.entity_id
_entity_poly.type
_entity_poly.pdbx_seq_one_letter_code
_entity_poly.pdbx_strand_id
1 'polypeptide(L)'
;DPIGRNDYQRLAEYDGLFIRETTALDNHTYRFANKAEKEDMVVIDAPDSILKCTNKIYLHDLMISKRLPIPRTEILYRDDPKKMEESSARLGFPLVLKIPDGSFSRGIVKVESAEKLKAAADALFQHTALILAQEFMFTEFDWRIGVLNREPLYACKYYMSRGHWQIYNHGAKGRAKSGGFETLPVREAPPDVVKLALKATSPIGDGLYGVDIKKDGERLAMIEVNDNPSIDAGVEDAYLGADLYRRIMHEFLRRMERKRLGSHG
;
A
#
# COMPACT_ATOMS: atom_id res chain seq x y z
N ASP A 1 -12.55 -14.32 17.05
CA ASP A 1 -13.95 -14.02 16.69
C ASP A 1 -13.98 -12.88 15.67
N PRO A 2 -14.81 -12.96 14.60
CA PRO A 2 -15.06 -11.82 13.75
C PRO A 2 -15.91 -10.79 14.50
N ILE A 3 -15.48 -9.52 14.41
CA ILE A 3 -16.21 -8.36 14.93
C ILE A 3 -16.36 -7.33 13.81
N GLY A 4 -17.40 -6.51 13.87
CA GLY A 4 -17.70 -5.48 12.88
C GLY A 4 -17.78 -4.08 13.50
N ARG A 5 -18.06 -3.09 12.67
CA ARG A 5 -18.11 -1.68 13.07
C ARG A 5 -18.99 -1.35 14.27
N ASN A 6 -20.00 -2.19 14.55
CA ASN A 6 -20.92 -2.00 15.67
C ASN A 6 -20.40 -2.58 16.99
N ASP A 7 -19.33 -3.39 16.95
CA ASP A 7 -18.77 -4.09 18.11
C ASP A 7 -17.66 -3.29 18.81
N TYR A 8 -17.60 -1.97 18.60
CA TYR A 8 -16.54 -1.10 19.13
C TYR A 8 -16.35 -1.22 20.65
N GLN A 9 -17.44 -1.39 21.41
CA GLN A 9 -17.37 -1.56 22.87
C GLN A 9 -16.80 -2.92 23.27
N ARG A 10 -17.07 -3.96 22.50
CA ARG A 10 -16.61 -5.33 22.75
C ARG A 10 -15.12 -5.51 22.52
N LEU A 11 -14.44 -4.51 21.93
CA LEU A 11 -13.01 -4.63 21.66
C LEU A 11 -12.20 -4.95 22.92
N ALA A 12 -12.60 -4.43 24.09
CA ALA A 12 -11.97 -4.72 25.38
C ALA A 12 -12.09 -6.19 25.85
N GLU A 13 -12.90 -7.03 25.18
CA GLU A 13 -13.02 -8.45 25.47
C GLU A 13 -11.87 -9.29 24.87
N TYR A 14 -10.98 -8.67 24.08
CA TYR A 14 -9.96 -9.37 23.30
C TYR A 14 -8.53 -8.93 23.66
N ASP A 15 -7.58 -9.86 23.50
CA ASP A 15 -6.13 -9.59 23.71
C ASP A 15 -5.45 -9.00 22.47
N GLY A 16 -6.07 -9.11 21.29
CA GLY A 16 -5.51 -8.61 20.04
C GLY A 16 -6.53 -8.35 18.97
N LEU A 17 -6.20 -7.45 18.05
CA LEU A 17 -7.03 -7.06 16.92
C LEU A 17 -6.27 -7.24 15.60
N PHE A 18 -6.83 -8.03 14.68
CA PHE A 18 -6.39 -8.13 13.30
C PHE A 18 -7.38 -7.44 12.38
N ILE A 19 -7.00 -6.30 11.80
CA ILE A 19 -7.85 -5.52 10.89
C ILE A 19 -7.81 -6.15 9.51
N ARG A 20 -9.00 -6.49 8.97
CA ARG A 20 -9.15 -7.08 7.63
C ARG A 20 -10.18 -6.36 6.76
N GLU A 21 -10.50 -5.13 7.11
CA GLU A 21 -11.29 -4.21 6.28
C GLU A 21 -10.39 -3.07 5.77
N THR A 22 -10.82 -2.40 4.69
CA THR A 22 -10.08 -1.26 4.13
C THR A 22 -9.83 -0.20 5.19
N THR A 23 -8.57 0.17 5.33
CA THR A 23 -8.09 1.19 6.26
C THR A 23 -8.15 2.58 5.62
N ALA A 24 -8.62 3.56 6.39
CA ALA A 24 -8.55 4.99 6.05
C ALA A 24 -8.72 5.80 7.33
N LEU A 25 -8.19 7.02 7.38
CA LEU A 25 -8.22 7.87 8.58
C LEU A 25 -9.62 8.28 9.01
N ASP A 26 -10.54 8.39 8.08
CA ASP A 26 -11.97 8.69 8.28
C ASP A 26 -12.85 7.45 8.44
N ASN A 27 -12.24 6.24 8.49
CA ASN A 27 -12.95 4.97 8.61
C ASN A 27 -12.98 4.47 10.07
N HIS A 28 -13.98 3.62 10.37
CA HIS A 28 -14.08 2.95 11.67
C HIS A 28 -12.85 2.09 11.99
N THR A 29 -12.19 1.51 11.00
CA THR A 29 -10.97 0.71 11.18
C THR A 29 -9.87 1.48 11.90
N TYR A 30 -9.65 2.75 11.56
CA TYR A 30 -8.69 3.61 12.25
C TYR A 30 -9.09 3.89 13.71
N ARG A 31 -10.39 4.05 13.97
CA ARG A 31 -10.90 4.20 15.35
C ARG A 31 -10.67 2.94 16.18
N PHE A 32 -10.88 1.75 15.58
CA PHE A 32 -10.62 0.46 16.23
C PHE A 32 -9.14 0.29 16.54
N ALA A 33 -8.25 0.59 15.58
CA ALA A 33 -6.81 0.55 15.76
C ALA A 33 -6.36 1.45 16.93
N ASN A 34 -6.84 2.69 16.96
CA ASN A 34 -6.53 3.64 18.06
C ASN A 34 -7.05 3.16 19.42
N LYS A 35 -8.24 2.56 19.49
CA LYS A 35 -8.76 2.01 20.75
C LYS A 35 -7.90 0.84 21.20
N ALA A 36 -7.60 -0.11 20.30
CA ALA A 36 -6.77 -1.26 20.60
C ALA A 36 -5.39 -0.84 21.15
N GLU A 37 -4.74 0.14 20.52
CA GLU A 37 -3.45 0.65 20.98
C GLU A 37 -3.55 1.31 22.35
N LYS A 38 -4.58 2.13 22.62
CA LYS A 38 -4.81 2.78 23.91
C LYS A 38 -5.14 1.80 25.04
N GLU A 39 -5.75 0.69 24.72
CA GLU A 39 -6.06 -0.41 25.65
C GLU A 39 -4.91 -1.43 25.74
N ASP A 40 -3.73 -1.07 25.20
CA ASP A 40 -2.53 -1.91 25.19
C ASP A 40 -2.77 -3.31 24.57
N MET A 41 -3.63 -3.41 23.59
CA MET A 41 -3.85 -4.64 22.81
C MET A 41 -2.75 -4.83 21.77
N VAL A 42 -2.54 -6.07 21.35
CA VAL A 42 -1.77 -6.34 20.13
C VAL A 42 -2.63 -6.01 18.93
N VAL A 43 -2.22 -5.05 18.09
CA VAL A 43 -2.96 -4.68 16.90
C VAL A 43 -2.08 -4.78 15.64
N ILE A 44 -2.65 -5.36 14.60
CA ILE A 44 -2.15 -5.32 13.22
C ILE A 44 -3.33 -4.88 12.34
N ASP A 45 -3.29 -3.72 11.70
CA ASP A 45 -2.16 -2.78 11.65
C ASP A 45 -2.35 -1.67 12.70
N ALA A 46 -1.20 -1.20 13.22
CA ALA A 46 -1.18 -0.12 14.19
C ALA A 46 -1.65 1.21 13.57
N PRO A 47 -2.25 2.15 14.35
CA PRO A 47 -2.72 3.44 13.86
C PRO A 47 -1.66 4.25 13.10
N ASP A 48 -0.41 4.21 13.57
CA ASP A 48 0.72 4.89 12.93
C ASP A 48 1.04 4.30 11.54
N SER A 49 0.91 2.97 11.38
CA SER A 49 1.03 2.30 10.08
C SER A 49 -0.08 2.73 9.11
N ILE A 50 -1.32 2.76 9.58
CA ILE A 50 -2.47 3.23 8.79
C ILE A 50 -2.24 4.67 8.31
N LEU A 51 -1.85 5.57 9.22
CA LEU A 51 -1.53 6.97 8.88
C LEU A 51 -0.46 7.09 7.80
N LYS A 52 0.63 6.34 7.93
CA LYS A 52 1.78 6.41 7.02
C LYS A 52 1.49 5.81 5.65
N CYS A 53 0.67 4.78 5.58
CA CYS A 53 0.40 4.06 4.33
C CYS A 53 -0.77 4.65 3.55
N THR A 54 -1.84 5.10 4.22
CA THR A 54 -3.05 5.57 3.54
C THR A 54 -2.86 6.92 2.84
N ASN A 55 -1.97 7.80 3.34
CA ASN A 55 -1.69 9.09 2.71
C ASN A 55 -0.46 9.03 1.80
N LYS A 56 -0.67 9.08 0.49
CA LYS A 56 0.38 8.93 -0.53
C LYS A 56 1.44 10.04 -0.50
N ILE A 57 1.08 11.26 -0.05
CA ILE A 57 2.04 12.36 0.09
C ILE A 57 2.95 12.06 1.29
N TYR A 58 2.37 11.67 2.43
CA TYR A 58 3.16 11.31 3.60
C TYR A 58 4.12 10.15 3.29
N LEU A 59 3.61 9.10 2.65
CA LEU A 59 4.43 7.95 2.25
C LEU A 59 5.56 8.38 1.29
N HIS A 60 5.26 9.22 0.30
CA HIS A 60 6.25 9.76 -0.63
C HIS A 60 7.37 10.50 0.11
N ASP A 61 7.04 11.44 1.00
CA ASP A 61 8.02 12.23 1.74
C ASP A 61 8.86 11.35 2.68
N LEU A 62 8.22 10.35 3.31
CA LEU A 62 8.92 9.36 4.13
C LEU A 62 9.95 8.59 3.29
N MET A 63 9.58 8.12 2.10
CA MET A 63 10.49 7.38 1.22
C MET A 63 11.65 8.25 0.71
N ILE A 64 11.38 9.51 0.35
CA ILE A 64 12.42 10.49 -0.01
C ILE A 64 13.39 10.70 1.16
N SER A 65 12.87 10.89 2.38
CA SER A 65 13.72 11.07 3.58
C SER A 65 14.66 9.88 3.83
N LYS A 66 14.24 8.68 3.43
CA LYS A 66 15.03 7.45 3.52
C LYS A 66 15.86 7.15 2.27
N ARG A 67 15.83 8.04 1.27
CA ARG A 67 16.57 7.90 0.00
C ARG A 67 16.25 6.59 -0.73
N LEU A 68 14.99 6.15 -0.66
CA LEU A 68 14.56 4.95 -1.35
C LEU A 68 14.19 5.25 -2.80
N PRO A 69 14.43 4.31 -3.74
CA PRO A 69 14.05 4.51 -5.13
C PRO A 69 12.52 4.48 -5.27
N ILE A 70 11.97 5.59 -5.70
CA ILE A 70 10.56 5.79 -6.07
C ILE A 70 10.53 6.46 -7.45
N PRO A 71 9.42 6.39 -8.20
CA PRO A 71 9.30 7.16 -9.44
C PRO A 71 9.39 8.65 -9.14
N ARG A 72 9.93 9.43 -10.08
CA ARG A 72 9.97 10.89 -9.94
C ARG A 72 8.56 11.43 -9.75
N THR A 73 8.35 12.20 -8.71
CA THR A 73 7.03 12.66 -8.28
C THR A 73 7.13 14.13 -7.86
N GLU A 74 6.12 14.90 -8.24
CA GLU A 74 5.93 16.29 -7.84
C GLU A 74 4.56 16.45 -7.20
N ILE A 75 4.48 17.27 -6.14
CA ILE A 75 3.22 17.64 -5.52
C ILE A 75 2.68 18.88 -6.21
N LEU A 76 1.46 18.79 -6.73
CA LEU A 76 0.75 19.87 -7.37
C LEU A 76 -0.32 20.43 -6.42
N TYR A 77 -0.52 21.75 -6.50
CA TYR A 77 -1.46 22.49 -5.69
C TYR A 77 -2.59 23.02 -6.56
N ARG A 78 -3.82 23.05 -6.02
CA ARG A 78 -5.01 23.52 -6.75
C ARG A 78 -4.83 24.90 -7.38
N ASP A 79 -4.24 25.82 -6.66
CA ASP A 79 -4.17 27.23 -7.02
C ASP A 79 -2.81 27.63 -7.59
N ASP A 80 -2.01 26.66 -8.08
CA ASP A 80 -0.68 26.92 -8.65
C ASP A 80 -0.52 26.30 -10.05
N PRO A 81 -1.13 26.89 -11.08
CA PRO A 81 -1.00 26.42 -12.47
C PRO A 81 0.44 26.50 -13.00
N LYS A 82 1.24 27.46 -12.50
CA LYS A 82 2.64 27.59 -12.89
C LYS A 82 3.47 26.40 -12.41
N LYS A 83 3.28 25.97 -11.17
CA LYS A 83 3.90 24.77 -10.62
C LYS A 83 3.53 23.52 -11.43
N MET A 84 2.27 23.40 -11.87
CA MET A 84 1.82 22.28 -12.69
C MET A 84 2.55 22.24 -14.05
N GLU A 85 2.70 23.37 -14.72
CA GLU A 85 3.43 23.48 -15.99
C GLU A 85 4.92 23.12 -15.81
N GLU A 86 5.59 23.71 -14.84
CA GLU A 86 7.00 23.43 -14.52
C GLU A 86 7.23 21.96 -14.16
N SER A 87 6.32 21.37 -13.36
CA SER A 87 6.40 19.97 -12.95
C SER A 87 6.24 19.03 -14.14
N SER A 88 5.29 19.30 -15.02
CA SER A 88 5.09 18.50 -16.23
C SER A 88 6.28 18.57 -17.19
N ALA A 89 6.91 19.72 -17.31
CA ALA A 89 8.12 19.89 -18.11
C ALA A 89 9.30 19.08 -17.55
N ARG A 90 9.44 19.01 -16.21
CA ARG A 90 10.50 18.21 -15.55
C ARG A 90 10.25 16.71 -15.61
N LEU A 91 9.02 16.28 -15.42
CA LEU A 91 8.68 14.86 -15.35
C LEU A 91 8.55 14.24 -16.75
N GLY A 92 8.04 15.00 -17.73
CA GLY A 92 7.70 14.50 -19.06
C GLY A 92 6.37 13.72 -19.08
N PHE A 93 5.90 13.34 -20.27
CA PHE A 93 4.71 12.52 -20.45
C PHE A 93 5.07 11.10 -20.91
N PRO A 94 4.26 10.09 -20.58
CA PRO A 94 3.01 10.17 -19.81
C PRO A 94 3.26 10.35 -18.30
N LEU A 95 2.26 10.94 -17.60
CA LEU A 95 2.23 11.10 -16.16
C LEU A 95 1.07 10.31 -15.54
N VAL A 96 1.19 10.00 -14.26
CA VAL A 96 0.12 9.45 -13.43
C VAL A 96 -0.22 10.45 -12.33
N LEU A 97 -1.45 10.93 -12.34
CA LEU A 97 -1.99 11.76 -11.27
C LEU A 97 -2.63 10.88 -10.21
N LYS A 98 -2.41 11.20 -8.94
CA LYS A 98 -2.95 10.46 -7.80
C LYS A 98 -3.49 11.43 -6.75
N ILE A 99 -4.69 11.15 -6.20
CA ILE A 99 -5.12 11.82 -4.98
C ILE A 99 -4.36 11.27 -3.76
N PRO A 100 -4.16 12.07 -2.69
CA PRO A 100 -3.43 11.61 -1.51
C PRO A 100 -4.06 10.39 -0.84
N ASP A 101 -5.37 10.44 -0.63
CA ASP A 101 -6.13 9.44 0.11
C ASP A 101 -7.02 8.64 -0.86
N GLY A 102 -6.51 7.54 -1.40
CA GLY A 102 -7.23 6.69 -2.33
C GLY A 102 -6.72 5.26 -2.30
N SER A 103 -7.65 4.31 -2.40
CA SER A 103 -7.37 2.88 -2.44
C SER A 103 -7.92 2.23 -3.71
N PHE A 104 -7.45 1.02 -4.04
CA PHE A 104 -7.92 0.23 -5.19
C PHE A 104 -7.88 0.98 -6.53
N SER A 105 -6.81 1.70 -6.82
CA SER A 105 -6.63 2.49 -8.05
C SER A 105 -7.67 3.58 -8.29
N ARG A 106 -8.49 3.94 -7.30
CA ARG A 106 -9.45 5.04 -7.41
C ARG A 106 -8.73 6.39 -7.27
N GLY A 107 -9.14 7.38 -8.05
CA GLY A 107 -8.47 8.69 -8.06
C GLY A 107 -7.06 8.66 -8.65
N ILE A 108 -6.78 7.69 -9.54
CA ILE A 108 -5.53 7.57 -10.29
C ILE A 108 -5.84 7.73 -11.78
N VAL A 109 -5.19 8.68 -12.44
CA VAL A 109 -5.42 9.03 -13.84
C VAL A 109 -4.09 9.10 -14.59
N LYS A 110 -3.95 8.36 -15.70
CA LYS A 110 -2.81 8.51 -16.62
C LYS A 110 -3.12 9.61 -17.63
N VAL A 111 -2.18 10.52 -17.80
CA VAL A 111 -2.28 11.64 -18.73
C VAL A 111 -1.08 11.64 -19.70
N GLU A 112 -1.36 11.96 -20.97
CA GLU A 112 -0.40 11.80 -22.06
C GLU A 112 -0.02 13.12 -22.72
N SER A 113 -0.66 14.24 -22.32
CA SER A 113 -0.36 15.58 -22.83
C SER A 113 -0.69 16.66 -21.80
N ALA A 114 -0.20 17.88 -22.03
CA ALA A 114 -0.46 19.03 -21.16
C ALA A 114 -1.95 19.39 -21.09
N GLU A 115 -2.69 19.30 -22.20
CA GLU A 115 -4.14 19.57 -22.20
C GLU A 115 -4.88 18.55 -21.34
N LYS A 116 -4.54 17.24 -21.49
CA LYS A 116 -5.13 16.17 -20.64
C LYS A 116 -4.73 16.32 -19.18
N LEU A 117 -3.50 16.78 -18.90
CA LEU A 117 -3.05 17.05 -17.54
C LEU A 117 -3.93 18.09 -16.86
N LYS A 118 -4.16 19.25 -17.51
CA LYS A 118 -4.99 20.32 -16.94
C LYS A 118 -6.41 19.83 -16.64
N ALA A 119 -7.07 19.18 -17.61
CA ALA A 119 -8.43 18.69 -17.46
C ALA A 119 -8.55 17.65 -16.32
N ALA A 120 -7.59 16.71 -16.23
CA ALA A 120 -7.58 15.69 -15.19
C ALA A 120 -7.26 16.29 -13.81
N ALA A 121 -6.32 17.22 -13.72
CA ALA A 121 -5.98 17.91 -12.48
C ALA A 121 -7.18 18.74 -11.96
N ASP A 122 -7.83 19.50 -12.83
CA ASP A 122 -9.04 20.30 -12.47
C ASP A 122 -10.15 19.39 -11.89
N ALA A 123 -10.36 18.20 -12.48
CA ALA A 123 -11.33 17.23 -11.97
C ALA A 123 -10.94 16.67 -10.60
N LEU A 124 -9.68 16.31 -10.39
CA LEU A 124 -9.20 15.79 -9.10
C LEU A 124 -9.22 16.86 -8.02
N PHE A 125 -8.89 18.11 -8.35
CA PHE A 125 -8.90 19.23 -7.43
C PHE A 125 -10.31 19.62 -6.93
N GLN A 126 -11.39 19.09 -7.52
CA GLN A 126 -12.73 19.22 -6.93
C GLN A 126 -12.82 18.49 -5.58
N HIS A 127 -11.99 17.47 -5.35
CA HIS A 127 -12.07 16.59 -4.18
C HIS A 127 -10.90 16.77 -3.20
N THR A 128 -9.80 17.40 -3.61
CA THR A 128 -8.60 17.56 -2.79
C THR A 128 -7.88 18.86 -3.13
N ALA A 129 -7.10 19.40 -2.20
CA ALA A 129 -6.25 20.57 -2.44
C ALA A 129 -4.90 20.22 -3.07
N LEU A 130 -4.48 18.95 -2.92
CA LEU A 130 -3.18 18.45 -3.35
C LEU A 130 -3.35 17.19 -4.20
N ILE A 131 -2.51 17.04 -5.23
CA ILE A 131 -2.37 15.80 -5.97
C ILE A 131 -0.90 15.50 -6.22
N LEU A 132 -0.56 14.21 -6.39
CA LEU A 132 0.76 13.80 -6.83
C LEU A 132 0.75 13.66 -8.35
N ALA A 133 1.73 14.26 -9.03
CA ALA A 133 2.05 13.98 -10.42
C ALA A 133 3.32 13.13 -10.45
N GLN A 134 3.21 11.91 -10.97
CA GLN A 134 4.28 10.92 -10.96
C GLN A 134 4.61 10.51 -12.39
N GLU A 135 5.89 10.34 -12.71
CA GLU A 135 6.29 9.75 -13.98
C GLU A 135 5.66 8.38 -14.17
N PHE A 136 5.27 8.06 -15.37
CA PHE A 136 4.75 6.74 -15.69
C PHE A 136 5.88 5.75 -15.94
N MET A 137 5.92 4.67 -15.18
CA MET A 137 6.82 3.55 -15.38
C MET A 137 6.01 2.33 -15.83
N PHE A 138 6.23 1.88 -17.07
CA PHE A 138 5.58 0.69 -17.59
C PHE A 138 6.28 -0.57 -17.10
N THR A 139 5.51 -1.57 -16.72
CA THR A 139 5.95 -2.94 -16.44
C THR A 139 4.82 -3.89 -16.81
N GLU A 140 5.13 -5.12 -17.21
CA GLU A 140 4.12 -6.15 -17.50
C GLU A 140 3.39 -6.61 -16.24
N PHE A 141 4.07 -6.54 -15.11
CA PHE A 141 3.54 -6.86 -13.79
C PHE A 141 4.22 -6.01 -12.72
N ASP A 142 3.56 -5.88 -11.59
CA ASP A 142 4.14 -5.33 -10.37
C ASP A 142 4.47 -6.46 -9.40
N TRP A 143 5.63 -6.36 -8.76
CA TRP A 143 5.95 -7.19 -7.61
C TRP A 143 5.14 -6.72 -6.41
N ARG A 144 4.47 -7.63 -5.72
CA ARG A 144 3.98 -7.43 -4.37
C ARG A 144 4.75 -8.32 -3.42
N ILE A 145 5.52 -7.70 -2.52
CA ILE A 145 6.22 -8.42 -1.45
C ILE A 145 5.44 -8.21 -0.15
N GLY A 146 4.92 -9.30 0.40
CA GLY A 146 4.37 -9.32 1.75
C GLY A 146 5.50 -9.28 2.78
N VAL A 147 5.38 -8.38 3.75
CA VAL A 147 6.35 -8.24 4.86
C VAL A 147 5.59 -8.31 6.17
N LEU A 148 6.01 -9.18 7.07
CA LEU A 148 5.48 -9.30 8.42
C LEU A 148 6.64 -9.17 9.42
N ASN A 149 6.50 -8.29 10.38
CA ASN A 149 7.52 -8.10 11.43
C ASN A 149 8.94 -7.93 10.86
N ARG A 150 9.08 -7.11 9.78
CA ARG A 150 10.36 -6.82 9.10
C ARG A 150 10.98 -8.03 8.39
N GLU A 151 10.24 -9.12 8.21
CA GLU A 151 10.66 -10.30 7.47
C GLU A 151 9.78 -10.52 6.24
N PRO A 152 10.34 -10.98 5.10
CA PRO A 152 9.55 -11.21 3.92
C PRO A 152 8.67 -12.45 4.11
N LEU A 153 7.38 -12.33 3.80
CA LEU A 153 6.39 -13.37 4.02
C LEU A 153 6.00 -14.11 2.74
N TYR A 154 5.68 -13.36 1.68
CA TYR A 154 5.32 -13.90 0.37
C TYR A 154 5.79 -12.99 -0.76
N ALA A 155 5.84 -13.51 -1.97
CA ALA A 155 6.11 -12.76 -3.18
C ALA A 155 5.08 -13.09 -4.26
N CYS A 156 4.44 -12.07 -4.81
CA CYS A 156 3.49 -12.17 -5.92
C CYS A 156 3.91 -11.27 -7.07
N LYS A 157 3.65 -11.72 -8.30
CA LYS A 157 3.58 -10.87 -9.48
C LYS A 157 2.10 -10.60 -9.77
N TYR A 158 1.73 -9.33 -9.85
CA TYR A 158 0.42 -8.91 -10.29
C TYR A 158 0.52 -8.36 -11.71
N TYR A 159 0.00 -9.10 -12.68
CA TYR A 159 0.04 -8.72 -14.07
C TYR A 159 -0.94 -7.59 -14.37
N MET A 160 -0.56 -6.71 -15.29
CA MET A 160 -1.47 -5.67 -15.77
C MET A 160 -2.67 -6.29 -16.46
N SER A 161 -3.84 -5.69 -16.27
CA SER A 161 -5.04 -6.10 -16.99
C SER A 161 -4.81 -5.97 -18.50
N ARG A 162 -5.35 -6.93 -19.27
CA ARG A 162 -5.12 -7.01 -20.72
C ARG A 162 -5.46 -5.70 -21.44
N GLY A 163 -4.47 -5.13 -22.11
CA GLY A 163 -4.61 -3.85 -22.81
C GLY A 163 -4.77 -2.63 -21.88
N HIS A 164 -4.43 -2.78 -20.60
CA HIS A 164 -4.50 -1.71 -19.61
C HIS A 164 -3.14 -1.54 -18.91
N TRP A 165 -2.93 -0.38 -18.32
CA TRP A 165 -1.69 -0.01 -17.65
C TRP A 165 -1.74 -0.22 -16.12
N GLN A 166 -2.87 -0.69 -15.61
CA GLN A 166 -3.09 -1.03 -14.19
C GLN A 166 -3.48 -2.50 -14.04
N ILE A 167 -3.28 -3.03 -12.85
CA ILE A 167 -3.72 -4.38 -12.46
C ILE A 167 -5.24 -4.49 -12.53
N TYR A 168 -5.97 -3.43 -12.11
CA TYR A 168 -7.43 -3.37 -12.16
C TYR A 168 -7.89 -2.42 -13.28
N ASN A 169 -8.82 -2.90 -14.11
CA ASN A 169 -9.51 -2.09 -15.10
C ASN A 169 -10.99 -1.93 -14.70
N HIS A 170 -11.28 -0.83 -14.02
CA HIS A 170 -12.63 -0.55 -13.52
C HIS A 170 -13.68 -0.33 -14.63
N GLY A 171 -13.26 -0.01 -15.85
CA GLY A 171 -14.13 0.13 -17.02
C GLY A 171 -14.47 -1.18 -17.72
N ALA A 172 -13.77 -2.27 -17.41
CA ALA A 172 -13.96 -3.57 -18.04
C ALA A 172 -14.93 -4.46 -17.27
N LYS A 173 -15.46 -5.48 -17.98
CA LYS A 173 -16.34 -6.52 -17.40
C LYS A 173 -15.66 -7.90 -17.47
N GLY A 174 -16.07 -8.81 -16.58
CA GLY A 174 -15.61 -10.19 -16.58
C GLY A 174 -14.09 -10.33 -16.33
N ARG A 175 -13.45 -11.27 -17.05
CA ARG A 175 -12.03 -11.59 -16.90
C ARG A 175 -11.06 -10.44 -17.26
N ALA A 176 -11.53 -9.43 -17.98
CA ALA A 176 -10.73 -8.26 -18.32
C ALA A 176 -10.70 -7.20 -17.19
N LYS A 177 -11.38 -7.44 -16.06
CA LYS A 177 -11.45 -6.52 -14.93
C LYS A 177 -10.16 -6.48 -14.12
N SER A 178 -9.40 -7.57 -14.09
CA SER A 178 -8.09 -7.66 -13.41
C SER A 178 -7.10 -8.45 -14.24
N GLY A 179 -5.81 -8.19 -14.05
CA GLY A 179 -4.73 -9.02 -14.57
C GLY A 179 -4.66 -10.37 -13.85
N GLY A 180 -3.76 -11.24 -14.32
CA GLY A 180 -3.41 -12.47 -13.63
C GLY A 180 -2.48 -12.21 -12.46
N PHE A 181 -2.16 -13.27 -11.74
CA PHE A 181 -1.15 -13.25 -10.68
C PHE A 181 -0.30 -14.53 -10.74
N GLU A 182 0.88 -14.45 -10.14
CA GLU A 182 1.78 -15.59 -9.92
C GLU A 182 2.41 -15.44 -8.55
N THR A 183 2.18 -16.39 -7.66
CA THR A 183 2.76 -16.38 -6.30
C THR A 183 3.87 -17.42 -6.23
N LEU A 184 5.02 -17.01 -5.72
CA LEU A 184 6.24 -17.81 -5.67
C LEU A 184 6.90 -17.73 -4.29
N PRO A 185 7.82 -18.68 -4.02
CA PRO A 185 8.72 -18.58 -2.86
C PRO A 185 9.48 -17.25 -2.88
N VAL A 186 9.60 -16.59 -1.73
CA VAL A 186 10.36 -15.33 -1.62
C VAL A 186 11.78 -15.45 -2.20
N ARG A 187 12.44 -16.60 -2.04
CA ARG A 187 13.80 -16.86 -2.58
C ARG A 187 13.90 -16.78 -4.11
N GLU A 188 12.76 -16.90 -4.82
CA GLU A 188 12.68 -16.81 -6.27
C GLU A 188 12.40 -15.37 -6.77
N ALA A 189 12.00 -14.48 -5.87
CA ALA A 189 11.93 -13.07 -6.18
C ALA A 189 13.33 -12.45 -6.25
N PRO A 190 13.55 -11.43 -7.10
CA PRO A 190 14.86 -10.77 -7.18
C PRO A 190 15.28 -10.21 -5.81
N PRO A 191 16.52 -10.45 -5.36
CA PRO A 191 16.98 -10.02 -4.04
C PRO A 191 16.92 -8.52 -3.81
N ASP A 192 17.09 -7.71 -4.85
CA ASP A 192 16.99 -6.26 -4.80
C ASP A 192 15.54 -5.78 -4.58
N VAL A 193 14.55 -6.47 -5.16
CA VAL A 193 13.12 -6.22 -4.92
C VAL A 193 12.77 -6.51 -3.47
N VAL A 194 13.16 -7.67 -2.94
CA VAL A 194 12.91 -8.05 -1.54
C VAL A 194 13.59 -7.06 -0.59
N LYS A 195 14.85 -6.70 -0.86
CA LYS A 195 15.60 -5.73 -0.07
C LYS A 195 14.94 -4.35 -0.06
N LEU A 196 14.39 -3.91 -1.19
CA LEU A 196 13.67 -2.65 -1.26
C LEU A 196 12.39 -2.69 -0.43
N ALA A 197 11.63 -3.79 -0.50
CA ALA A 197 10.42 -3.97 0.31
C ALA A 197 10.71 -3.86 1.81
N LEU A 198 11.74 -4.57 2.29
CA LEU A 198 12.15 -4.50 3.70
C LEU A 198 12.60 -3.09 4.12
N LYS A 199 13.32 -2.39 3.26
CA LYS A 199 13.72 -1.00 3.52
C LYS A 199 12.55 -0.04 3.54
N ALA A 200 11.54 -0.24 2.69
CA ALA A 200 10.36 0.61 2.61
C ALA A 200 9.45 0.45 3.84
N THR A 201 9.32 -0.77 4.36
CA THR A 201 8.48 -1.04 5.54
C THR A 201 9.16 -0.69 6.87
N SER A 202 10.49 -0.71 6.93
CA SER A 202 11.26 -0.44 8.16
C SER A 202 10.90 0.89 8.86
N PRO A 203 10.75 2.04 8.18
CA PRO A 203 10.36 3.30 8.82
C PRO A 203 8.85 3.40 9.13
N ILE A 204 8.03 2.47 8.62
CA ILE A 204 6.60 2.41 8.87
C ILE A 204 6.34 1.69 10.19
N GLY A 205 6.84 0.46 10.34
CA GLY A 205 6.66 -0.32 11.55
C GLY A 205 7.05 -1.78 11.37
N ASP A 206 6.45 -2.63 12.19
CA ASP A 206 6.64 -4.07 12.21
C ASP A 206 5.34 -4.86 11.94
N GLY A 207 4.32 -4.20 11.40
CA GLY A 207 3.03 -4.77 11.03
C GLY A 207 3.08 -5.77 9.87
N LEU A 208 1.93 -5.97 9.24
CA LEU A 208 1.78 -6.74 8.00
C LEU A 208 1.63 -5.77 6.83
N TYR A 209 2.57 -5.78 5.91
CA TYR A 209 2.59 -4.85 4.78
C TYR A 209 2.66 -5.57 3.44
N GLY A 210 2.04 -4.98 2.42
CA GLY A 210 2.22 -5.35 1.02
C GLY A 210 2.91 -4.23 0.25
N VAL A 211 4.10 -4.47 -0.25
CA VAL A 211 4.90 -3.46 -0.95
C VAL A 211 4.83 -3.68 -2.45
N ASP A 212 4.32 -2.69 -3.17
CA ASP A 212 4.24 -2.71 -4.62
C ASP A 212 5.51 -2.11 -5.22
N ILE A 213 6.19 -2.88 -6.06
CA ILE A 213 7.48 -2.52 -6.64
C ILE A 213 7.46 -2.80 -8.15
N LYS A 214 7.86 -1.82 -8.93
CA LYS A 214 8.14 -1.97 -10.35
C LYS A 214 9.62 -2.22 -10.56
N LYS A 215 9.93 -3.18 -11.45
CA LYS A 215 11.28 -3.45 -11.91
C LYS A 215 11.29 -3.54 -13.43
N ASP A 216 12.10 -2.68 -14.07
CA ASP A 216 12.34 -2.65 -15.51
C ASP A 216 13.85 -2.65 -15.76
N GLY A 217 14.38 -3.80 -16.15
CA GLY A 217 15.82 -4.03 -16.21
C GLY A 217 16.49 -3.74 -14.86
N GLU A 218 17.44 -2.82 -14.84
CA GLU A 218 18.14 -2.36 -13.63
C GLU A 218 17.36 -1.30 -12.84
N ARG A 219 16.30 -0.74 -13.41
CA ARG A 219 15.49 0.29 -12.76
C ARG A 219 14.50 -0.33 -11.81
N LEU A 220 14.60 0.06 -10.56
CA LEU A 220 13.77 -0.40 -9.47
C LEU A 220 13.05 0.80 -8.83
N ALA A 221 11.74 0.68 -8.57
CA ALA A 221 10.97 1.74 -7.92
C ALA A 221 9.85 1.18 -7.04
N MET A 222 9.81 1.62 -5.78
CA MET A 222 8.68 1.37 -4.89
C MET A 222 7.52 2.29 -5.28
N ILE A 223 6.33 1.72 -5.45
CA ILE A 223 5.13 2.41 -5.90
C ILE A 223 4.20 2.75 -4.74
N GLU A 224 4.00 1.78 -3.83
CA GLU A 224 3.07 1.89 -2.71
C GLU A 224 3.43 0.89 -1.60
N VAL A 225 3.10 1.23 -0.37
CA VAL A 225 3.07 0.29 0.76
C VAL A 225 1.65 0.27 1.31
N ASN A 226 1.08 -0.94 1.36
CA ASN A 226 -0.27 -1.17 1.88
C ASN A 226 -0.17 -1.73 3.30
N ASP A 227 -0.85 -1.10 4.25
CA ASP A 227 -0.90 -1.51 5.67
C ASP A 227 -1.87 -2.67 5.92
N ASN A 228 -2.82 -2.87 5.05
CA ASN A 228 -3.78 -3.98 5.10
C ASN A 228 -3.77 -4.72 3.74
N PRO A 229 -2.66 -5.42 3.41
CA PRO A 229 -2.53 -6.08 2.12
C PRO A 229 -3.50 -7.25 2.01
N SER A 230 -3.89 -7.57 0.77
CA SER A 230 -4.61 -8.81 0.48
C SER A 230 -3.80 -10.02 0.93
N ILE A 231 -4.49 -11.00 1.48
CA ILE A 231 -4.01 -12.34 1.81
C ILE A 231 -5.10 -13.34 1.42
N ASP A 232 -5.54 -13.27 0.16
CA ASP A 232 -6.69 -14.00 -0.33
C ASP A 232 -6.33 -15.46 -0.62
N ALA A 233 -7.28 -16.37 -0.33
CA ALA A 233 -7.11 -17.78 -0.58
C ALA A 233 -6.94 -18.05 -2.08
N GLY A 234 -5.90 -18.82 -2.44
CA GLY A 234 -5.54 -19.15 -3.81
C GLY A 234 -4.81 -18.03 -4.56
N VAL A 235 -4.52 -16.90 -3.91
CA VAL A 235 -3.75 -15.77 -4.46
C VAL A 235 -2.44 -15.63 -3.69
N GLU A 236 -2.39 -14.83 -2.63
CA GLU A 236 -1.17 -14.60 -1.87
C GLU A 236 -0.72 -15.83 -1.08
N ASP A 237 -1.66 -16.69 -0.70
CA ASP A 237 -1.36 -17.95 -0.03
C ASP A 237 -1.07 -19.13 -1.00
N ALA A 238 -1.13 -18.93 -2.31
CA ALA A 238 -1.02 -20.02 -3.29
C ALA A 238 0.24 -20.86 -3.14
N TYR A 239 1.34 -20.28 -2.62
CA TYR A 239 2.57 -21.03 -2.32
C TYR A 239 2.60 -21.56 -0.88
N LEU A 240 2.30 -20.73 0.11
CA LEU A 240 2.41 -21.08 1.53
C LEU A 240 1.17 -21.83 2.06
N GLY A 241 0.03 -21.71 1.39
CA GLY A 241 -1.23 -22.27 1.88
C GLY A 241 -1.57 -21.79 3.29
N ALA A 242 -2.00 -22.69 4.13
CA ALA A 242 -2.33 -22.40 5.52
C ALA A 242 -1.17 -21.86 6.37
N ASP A 243 0.08 -22.07 5.92
CA ASP A 243 1.27 -21.59 6.65
C ASP A 243 1.37 -20.07 6.67
N LEU A 244 0.87 -19.38 5.62
CA LEU A 244 0.77 -17.93 5.61
C LEU A 244 0.01 -17.41 6.84
N TYR A 245 -1.16 -17.95 7.08
CA TYR A 245 -2.02 -17.53 8.19
C TYR A 245 -1.46 -17.95 9.55
N ARG A 246 -0.83 -19.13 9.64
CA ARG A 246 -0.15 -19.58 10.88
C ARG A 246 0.98 -18.63 11.27
N ARG A 247 1.79 -18.14 10.33
CA ARG A 247 2.85 -17.17 10.60
C ARG A 247 2.31 -15.85 11.13
N ILE A 248 1.20 -15.37 10.57
CA ILE A 248 0.55 -14.16 11.07
C ILE A 248 0.03 -14.38 12.50
N MET A 249 -0.65 -15.50 12.78
CA MET A 249 -1.16 -15.81 14.11
C MET A 249 -0.04 -16.06 15.12
N HIS A 250 1.07 -16.69 14.72
CA HIS A 250 2.26 -16.82 15.56
C HIS A 250 2.85 -15.47 15.94
N GLU A 251 2.83 -14.48 15.02
CA GLU A 251 3.31 -13.15 15.32
C GLU A 251 2.43 -12.46 16.38
N PHE A 252 1.09 -12.63 16.32
CA PHE A 252 0.18 -12.18 17.37
C PHE A 252 0.52 -12.81 18.72
N LEU A 253 0.62 -14.13 18.75
CA LEU A 253 0.95 -14.88 19.98
C LEU A 253 2.28 -14.40 20.57
N ARG A 254 3.34 -14.29 19.75
CA ARG A 254 4.65 -13.81 20.15
C ARG A 254 4.60 -12.39 20.77
N ARG A 255 3.78 -11.49 20.21
CA ARG A 255 3.59 -10.13 20.74
C ARG A 255 2.84 -10.15 22.08
N MET A 256 1.80 -10.94 22.20
CA MET A 256 1.03 -11.12 23.45
C MET A 256 1.91 -11.68 24.56
N GLU A 257 2.68 -12.72 24.28
CA GLU A 257 3.62 -13.31 25.25
C GLU A 257 4.69 -12.30 25.71
N ARG A 258 5.26 -11.55 24.78
CA ARG A 258 6.23 -10.49 25.11
C ARG A 258 5.63 -9.43 26.05
N LYS A 259 4.40 -9.00 25.79
CA LYS A 259 3.69 -8.05 26.67
C LYS A 259 3.49 -8.61 28.07
N ARG A 260 3.04 -9.85 28.19
CA ARG A 260 2.85 -10.52 29.50
C ARG A 260 4.16 -10.61 30.28
N LEU A 261 5.27 -10.93 29.64
CA LEU A 261 6.58 -11.01 30.28
C LEU A 261 7.13 -9.62 30.68
N GLY A 262 6.90 -8.59 29.86
CA GLY A 262 7.32 -7.20 30.13
C GLY A 262 6.50 -6.49 31.21
N SER A 263 5.28 -6.96 31.50
CA SER A 263 4.41 -6.41 32.55
C SER A 263 4.78 -6.89 33.99
N HIS A 264 5.79 -7.73 34.12
CA HIS A 264 6.23 -8.34 35.38
C HIS A 264 7.65 -7.91 35.81
N GLY A 265 8.18 -6.83 35.17
CA GLY A 265 9.51 -6.27 35.43
C GLY A 265 9.49 -4.87 36.09
#